data_3dbccc5ec382f93c8e02754412498c59
#
_entry.id   3dbccc5ec382f93c8e02754412498c59
#
_cell.length_a   1.000
_cell.length_b   1.000
_cell.length_c   1.000
_cell.angle_alpha   90.00
_cell.angle_beta   90.00
_cell.angle_gamma   90.00
#
_symmetry.space_group_name_H-M   'P 1'
#
loop_
_entity.id
_entity.type
_entity.pdbx_description
1 polymer ?
#
loop_
_entity_poly.entity_id
_entity_poly.type
_entity_poly.pdbx_seq_one_letter_code
_entity_poly.pdbx_strand_id
1 'polypeptide(L)'
;MAPVSAAPWQLPGAITPNPEGWLQVGELVLALGLSALIGVEREIRQKSAGLRTHTLVGVGAALFMLISKYGFADVLLSQKVVLDPSRVAAQIVTGVGFLGAGLIFVRRDSVRGLTTAASIWVTAAIGAGAGAGLPVLATVATAIYFVVATGFSWVGSRLPLSSTAISMLRVRYPDGKGVLRELLQVATASGFVIDEVSTEVLGHRHRDGSDGAGPGATVEVTLHVHGKASVNDLAAALSEIGGVDAVVAGDVHAIDE
;
A
#
# COMPACT_ATOMS: atom_id res chain seq x y z
N MET A 1 -16.96 19.27 51.02
CA MET A 1 -15.97 18.77 50.09
C MET A 1 -15.68 17.31 50.48
N ALA A 2 -16.30 16.34 49.79
CA ALA A 2 -16.10 14.94 50.10
C ALA A 2 -14.76 14.48 49.51
N PRO A 3 -13.98 13.61 50.20
CA PRO A 3 -12.73 13.10 49.66
C PRO A 3 -13.03 12.19 48.45
N VAL A 4 -12.35 12.44 47.35
CA VAL A 4 -12.37 11.58 46.17
C VAL A 4 -11.84 10.21 46.61
N SER A 5 -12.71 9.19 46.56
CA SER A 5 -12.36 7.81 46.83
C SER A 5 -11.21 7.38 45.92
N ALA A 6 -10.05 7.10 46.47
CA ALA A 6 -8.92 6.56 45.75
C ALA A 6 -9.32 5.22 45.12
N ALA A 7 -9.13 5.08 43.81
CA ALA A 7 -9.42 3.85 43.11
C ALA A 7 -8.55 2.69 43.66
N PRO A 8 -9.08 1.44 43.74
CA PRO A 8 -8.44 0.31 44.44
C PRO A 8 -7.10 -0.19 43.89
N TRP A 9 -6.65 0.38 42.77
CA TRP A 9 -5.34 0.09 42.16
C TRP A 9 -4.21 1.03 42.62
N GLN A 10 -4.52 2.04 43.45
CA GLN A 10 -3.52 2.87 44.10
C GLN A 10 -3.13 2.28 45.46
N LEU A 11 -2.35 1.21 45.47
CA LEU A 11 -1.68 0.75 46.68
C LEU A 11 -0.48 1.69 46.94
N PRO A 12 -0.47 2.49 48.01
CA PRO A 12 0.70 3.27 48.37
C PRO A 12 1.76 2.32 48.90
N GLY A 13 2.88 2.19 48.18
CA GLY A 13 4.08 1.65 48.80
C GLY A 13 4.80 0.48 48.15
N ALA A 14 4.44 0.03 46.99
CA ALA A 14 5.25 -0.96 46.26
C ALA A 14 5.71 -0.41 44.90
N ILE A 15 6.65 0.53 44.94
CA ILE A 15 7.51 0.74 43.74
C ILE A 15 8.44 -0.47 43.73
N THR A 16 8.01 -1.54 43.04
CA THR A 16 8.91 -2.65 42.74
C THR A 16 9.96 -2.12 41.76
N PRO A 17 11.25 -2.25 42.05
CA PRO A 17 12.32 -1.69 41.25
C PRO A 17 12.43 -2.30 39.85
N ASN A 18 11.62 -3.29 39.52
CA ASN A 18 11.63 -3.98 38.22
C ASN A 18 10.21 -4.33 37.81
N PRO A 19 9.55 -3.46 37.04
CA PRO A 19 8.17 -3.68 36.58
C PRO A 19 8.06 -4.73 35.46
N GLU A 20 9.15 -5.41 35.11
CA GLU A 20 9.12 -6.50 34.13
C GLU A 20 8.36 -7.69 34.70
N GLY A 21 7.28 -8.07 34.06
CA GLY A 21 6.42 -9.16 34.45
C GLY A 21 5.70 -9.81 33.30
N TRP A 22 5.01 -10.90 33.58
CA TRP A 22 4.25 -11.65 32.62
C TRP A 22 3.16 -10.83 31.93
N LEU A 23 2.71 -9.74 32.52
CA LEU A 23 1.73 -8.83 31.91
C LEU A 23 2.33 -8.14 30.66
N GLN A 24 3.53 -7.58 30.79
CA GLN A 24 4.23 -6.91 29.68
C GLN A 24 4.60 -7.89 28.59
N VAL A 25 4.99 -9.12 28.96
CA VAL A 25 5.19 -10.20 27.98
C VAL A 25 3.89 -10.51 27.25
N GLY A 26 2.76 -10.57 27.95
CA GLY A 26 1.43 -10.75 27.35
C GLY A 26 1.05 -9.63 26.39
N GLU A 27 1.36 -8.36 26.74
CA GLU A 27 1.12 -7.19 25.87
C GLU A 27 1.96 -7.28 24.58
N LEU A 28 3.23 -7.73 24.66
CA LEU A 28 4.08 -7.97 23.48
C LEU A 28 3.58 -9.14 22.63
N VAL A 29 3.16 -10.24 23.26
CA VAL A 29 2.61 -11.40 22.54
C VAL A 29 1.30 -11.03 21.85
N LEU A 30 0.46 -10.22 22.48
CA LEU A 30 -0.76 -9.69 21.85
C LEU A 30 -0.42 -8.83 20.64
N ALA A 31 0.54 -7.90 20.77
CA ALA A 31 0.99 -7.07 19.66
C ALA A 31 1.53 -7.91 18.51
N LEU A 32 2.34 -8.94 18.82
CA LEU A 32 2.85 -9.89 17.83
C LEU A 32 1.70 -10.61 17.11
N GLY A 33 0.73 -11.14 17.84
CA GLY A 33 -0.41 -11.86 17.27
C GLY A 33 -1.26 -10.99 16.34
N LEU A 34 -1.64 -9.78 16.81
CA LEU A 34 -2.49 -8.88 16.04
C LEU A 34 -1.76 -8.34 14.79
N SER A 35 -0.50 -7.96 14.92
CA SER A 35 0.30 -7.48 13.78
C SER A 35 0.64 -8.59 12.79
N ALA A 36 0.88 -9.82 13.27
CA ALA A 36 1.09 -10.98 12.41
C ALA A 36 -0.17 -11.32 11.60
N LEU A 37 -1.37 -11.23 12.18
CA LEU A 37 -2.63 -11.42 11.46
C LEU A 37 -2.76 -10.44 10.27
N ILE A 38 -2.47 -9.16 10.51
CA ILE A 38 -2.46 -8.16 9.44
C ILE A 38 -1.40 -8.51 8.40
N GLY A 39 -0.20 -8.87 8.85
CA GLY A 39 0.91 -9.23 7.97
C GLY A 39 0.62 -10.43 7.07
N VAL A 40 -0.06 -11.46 7.60
CA VAL A 40 -0.51 -12.64 6.82
C VAL A 40 -1.47 -12.23 5.71
N GLU A 41 -2.44 -11.38 5.99
CA GLU A 41 -3.37 -10.88 4.98
C GLU A 41 -2.63 -10.11 3.88
N ARG A 42 -1.65 -9.28 4.24
CA ARG A 42 -0.80 -8.56 3.29
C ARG A 42 0.06 -9.50 2.44
N GLU A 43 0.65 -10.52 3.05
CA GLU A 43 1.45 -11.55 2.35
C GLU A 43 0.59 -12.35 1.35
N ILE A 44 -0.57 -12.85 1.79
CA ILE A 44 -1.50 -13.59 0.91
C ILE A 44 -1.93 -12.75 -0.30
N ARG A 45 -2.11 -11.45 -0.10
CA ARG A 45 -2.49 -10.51 -1.16
C ARG A 45 -1.29 -9.96 -1.94
N GLN A 46 -0.09 -10.48 -1.72
CA GLN A 46 1.15 -10.08 -2.41
C GLN A 46 1.39 -8.57 -2.42
N LYS A 47 1.20 -7.93 -1.24
CA LYS A 47 1.49 -6.50 -1.08
C LYS A 47 2.95 -6.28 -0.74
N SER A 48 3.49 -5.13 -1.10
CA SER A 48 4.92 -4.77 -0.95
C SER A 48 5.47 -4.89 0.48
N ALA A 49 4.62 -4.83 1.52
CA ALA A 49 4.97 -5.10 2.91
C ALA A 49 4.08 -6.24 3.43
N GLY A 50 4.69 -7.37 3.79
CA GLY A 50 4.03 -8.58 4.22
C GLY A 50 4.19 -8.89 5.72
N LEU A 51 4.19 -10.18 6.06
CA LEU A 51 4.20 -10.72 7.42
C LEU A 51 5.34 -10.15 8.27
N ARG A 52 6.57 -10.24 7.79
CA ARG A 52 7.76 -9.81 8.56
C ARG A 52 7.70 -8.34 8.92
N THR A 53 7.37 -7.50 7.95
CA THR A 53 7.35 -6.04 8.12
C THR A 53 6.30 -5.62 9.14
N HIS A 54 5.05 -6.09 8.99
CA HIS A 54 3.96 -5.73 9.90
C HIS A 54 4.21 -6.24 11.33
N THR A 55 4.69 -7.48 11.47
CA THR A 55 5.01 -8.05 12.78
C THR A 55 6.11 -7.26 13.50
N LEU A 56 7.20 -6.93 12.80
CA LEU A 56 8.29 -6.15 13.38
C LEU A 56 7.85 -4.73 13.78
N VAL A 57 7.04 -4.09 12.94
CA VAL A 57 6.52 -2.74 13.24
C VAL A 57 5.58 -2.77 14.45
N GLY A 58 4.67 -3.74 14.52
CA GLY A 58 3.74 -3.83 15.65
C GLY A 58 4.42 -4.16 16.97
N VAL A 59 5.33 -5.14 16.97
CA VAL A 59 6.12 -5.50 18.17
C VAL A 59 7.04 -4.36 18.58
N GLY A 60 7.70 -3.69 17.62
CA GLY A 60 8.55 -2.54 17.91
C GLY A 60 7.77 -1.38 18.53
N ALA A 61 6.58 -1.07 18.00
CA ALA A 61 5.72 -0.04 18.58
C ALA A 61 5.24 -0.39 19.99
N ALA A 62 4.88 -1.66 20.25
CA ALA A 62 4.52 -2.13 21.57
C ALA A 62 5.69 -2.01 22.56
N LEU A 63 6.89 -2.41 22.15
CA LEU A 63 8.10 -2.31 22.97
C LEU A 63 8.43 -0.86 23.33
N PHE A 64 8.39 0.05 22.34
CA PHE A 64 8.60 1.48 22.62
C PHE A 64 7.55 2.05 23.57
N MET A 65 6.30 1.59 23.47
CA MET A 65 5.24 2.00 24.38
C MET A 65 5.47 1.48 25.80
N LEU A 66 5.92 0.24 25.94
CA LEU A 66 6.30 -0.36 27.23
C LEU A 66 7.49 0.38 27.87
N ILE A 67 8.53 0.69 27.08
CA ILE A 67 9.66 1.50 27.53
C ILE A 67 9.17 2.87 27.99
N SER A 68 8.23 3.49 27.26
CA SER A 68 7.65 4.77 27.63
C SER A 68 6.93 4.74 28.98
N LYS A 69 6.23 3.63 29.29
CA LYS A 69 5.47 3.47 30.54
C LYS A 69 6.34 3.07 31.73
N TYR A 70 7.31 2.20 31.53
CA TYR A 70 7.99 1.47 32.60
C TYR A 70 9.50 1.69 32.60
N GLY A 71 10.10 2.05 31.46
CA GLY A 71 11.57 2.06 31.31
C GLY A 71 12.31 3.14 32.09
N PHE A 72 11.61 4.08 32.74
CA PHE A 72 12.20 5.21 33.47
C PHE A 72 11.84 5.22 34.96
N ALA A 73 11.39 4.10 35.50
CA ALA A 73 10.91 4.01 36.87
C ALA A 73 11.98 4.37 37.92
N ASP A 74 13.24 4.04 37.65
CA ASP A 74 14.40 4.34 38.48
C ASP A 74 14.67 5.85 38.60
N VAL A 75 14.46 6.61 37.55
CA VAL A 75 14.67 8.07 37.51
C VAL A 75 13.61 8.81 38.33
N LEU A 76 12.39 8.27 38.39
CA LEU A 76 11.26 8.84 39.11
C LEU A 76 11.45 8.80 40.66
N LEU A 77 12.30 7.91 41.16
CA LEU A 77 12.61 7.81 42.58
C LEU A 77 13.24 9.10 43.18
N SER A 78 13.81 9.96 42.34
CA SER A 78 14.47 11.18 42.78
C SER A 78 13.53 12.34 43.09
N GLN A 79 12.23 12.23 42.90
CA GLN A 79 11.17 13.25 43.10
C GLN A 79 11.41 14.62 42.39
N LYS A 80 12.54 14.75 41.68
CA LYS A 80 12.93 15.98 40.95
C LYS A 80 12.61 15.95 39.48
N VAL A 81 12.17 14.79 38.98
CA VAL A 81 11.90 14.55 37.56
C VAL A 81 10.42 14.26 37.34
N VAL A 82 9.80 14.99 36.47
CA VAL A 82 8.45 14.71 35.98
C VAL A 82 8.60 14.02 34.61
N LEU A 83 8.20 12.75 34.55
CA LEU A 83 8.20 11.98 33.32
C LEU A 83 6.87 12.19 32.58
N ASP A 84 6.98 12.46 31.28
CA ASP A 84 5.84 12.48 30.40
C ASP A 84 5.94 11.30 29.40
N PRO A 85 5.24 10.19 29.65
CA PRO A 85 5.28 9.01 28.77
C PRO A 85 4.78 9.31 27.35
N SER A 86 3.95 10.32 27.17
CA SER A 86 3.40 10.67 25.84
C SER A 86 4.49 11.10 24.84
N ARG A 87 5.61 11.61 25.33
CA ARG A 87 6.71 12.09 24.47
C ARG A 87 7.36 10.95 23.68
N VAL A 88 7.62 9.80 24.32
CA VAL A 88 8.17 8.63 23.62
C VAL A 88 7.10 8.01 22.72
N ALA A 89 5.86 7.93 23.20
CA ALA A 89 4.73 7.44 22.39
C ALA A 89 4.52 8.28 21.11
N ALA A 90 4.66 9.60 21.21
CA ALA A 90 4.57 10.51 20.04
C ALA A 90 5.65 10.22 19.00
N GLN A 91 6.86 9.79 19.42
CA GLN A 91 7.93 9.43 18.48
C GLN A 91 7.62 8.15 17.68
N ILE A 92 6.78 7.25 18.19
CA ILE A 92 6.32 6.08 17.43
C ILE A 92 5.60 6.56 16.16
N VAL A 93 4.69 7.52 16.28
CA VAL A 93 3.93 8.08 15.16
C VAL A 93 4.85 8.74 14.14
N THR A 94 5.83 9.52 14.61
CA THR A 94 6.82 10.18 13.73
C THR A 94 7.71 9.17 13.02
N GLY A 95 8.23 8.17 13.75
CA GLY A 95 9.12 7.14 13.19
C GLY A 95 8.44 6.27 12.14
N VAL A 96 7.18 5.89 12.38
CA VAL A 96 6.39 5.12 11.42
C VAL A 96 6.04 5.96 10.18
N GLY A 97 5.86 7.27 10.35
CA GLY A 97 5.68 8.20 9.23
C GLY A 97 6.84 8.15 8.24
N PHE A 98 8.08 8.04 8.73
CA PHE A 98 9.29 7.88 7.90
C PHE A 98 9.27 6.55 7.11
N LEU A 99 8.91 5.45 7.76
CA LEU A 99 8.78 4.14 7.10
C LEU A 99 7.68 4.17 6.03
N GLY A 100 6.53 4.79 6.35
CA GLY A 100 5.41 4.97 5.42
C GLY A 100 5.80 5.77 4.18
N ALA A 101 6.54 6.87 4.39
CA ALA A 101 7.03 7.70 3.28
C ALA A 101 7.98 6.91 2.35
N GLY A 102 8.82 6.03 2.92
CA GLY A 102 9.72 5.17 2.16
C GLY A 102 9.03 4.12 1.28
N LEU A 103 7.73 3.86 1.50
CA LEU A 103 6.93 2.90 0.73
C LEU A 103 6.09 3.55 -0.37
N ILE A 104 6.03 4.88 -0.40
CA ILE A 104 5.26 5.60 -1.38
C ILE A 104 6.16 5.96 -2.55
N PHE A 105 5.85 5.42 -3.71
CA PHE A 105 6.57 5.71 -4.95
C PHE A 105 5.68 6.51 -5.89
N VAL A 106 6.25 7.59 -6.41
CA VAL A 106 5.61 8.42 -7.44
C VAL A 106 6.36 8.19 -8.75
N ARG A 107 5.66 7.66 -9.75
CA ARG A 107 6.22 7.44 -11.08
C ARG A 107 5.29 8.03 -12.12
N ARG A 108 5.73 9.09 -12.81
CA ARG A 108 4.91 9.88 -13.74
C ARG A 108 3.58 10.26 -13.09
N ASP A 109 2.45 9.78 -13.58
CA ASP A 109 1.10 10.12 -13.10
C ASP A 109 0.52 9.08 -12.11
N SER A 110 1.32 8.09 -11.68
CA SER A 110 0.88 7.02 -10.77
C SER A 110 1.56 7.12 -9.40
N VAL A 111 0.76 7.06 -8.33
CA VAL A 111 1.23 6.99 -6.94
C VAL A 111 0.92 5.60 -6.38
N ARG A 112 1.95 4.85 -6.00
CA ARG A 112 1.84 3.49 -5.46
C ARG A 112 2.27 3.44 -4.00
N GLY A 113 1.80 2.43 -3.27
CA GLY A 113 2.20 2.19 -1.87
C GLY A 113 1.38 2.93 -0.81
N LEU A 114 0.43 3.80 -1.16
CA LEU A 114 -0.38 4.56 -0.19
C LEU A 114 -1.11 3.66 0.80
N THR A 115 -1.81 2.61 0.32
CA THR A 115 -2.54 1.67 1.19
C THR A 115 -1.58 0.86 2.06
N THR A 116 -0.41 0.49 1.54
CA THR A 116 0.61 -0.23 2.32
C THR A 116 1.19 0.66 3.42
N ALA A 117 1.49 1.91 3.13
CA ALA A 117 1.95 2.89 4.13
C ALA A 117 0.90 3.10 5.23
N ALA A 118 -0.37 3.26 4.86
CA ALA A 118 -1.48 3.36 5.81
C ALA A 118 -1.64 2.09 6.67
N SER A 119 -1.49 0.90 6.08
CA SER A 119 -1.56 -0.36 6.85
C SER A 119 -0.43 -0.50 7.88
N ILE A 120 0.79 -0.09 7.55
CA ILE A 120 1.91 -0.07 8.49
C ILE A 120 1.66 0.93 9.62
N TRP A 121 1.11 2.11 9.30
CA TRP A 121 0.78 3.12 10.30
C TRP A 121 -0.27 2.62 11.29
N VAL A 122 -1.33 1.97 10.82
CA VAL A 122 -2.37 1.35 11.66
C VAL A 122 -1.80 0.19 12.47
N THR A 123 -0.92 -0.65 11.90
CA THR A 123 -0.26 -1.75 12.62
C THR A 123 0.58 -1.25 13.78
N ALA A 124 1.32 -0.15 13.60
CA ALA A 124 2.07 0.48 14.67
C ALA A 124 1.15 1.02 15.78
N ALA A 125 0.02 1.63 15.41
CA ALA A 125 -0.97 2.10 16.38
C ALA A 125 -1.58 0.94 17.20
N ILE A 126 -1.89 -0.19 16.55
CA ILE A 126 -2.37 -1.42 17.20
C ILE A 126 -1.31 -1.97 18.17
N GLY A 127 -0.04 -2.04 17.73
CA GLY A 127 1.07 -2.47 18.58
C GLY A 127 1.26 -1.55 19.80
N ALA A 128 1.28 -0.24 19.59
CA ALA A 128 1.36 0.75 20.65
C ALA A 128 0.17 0.65 21.62
N GLY A 129 -1.04 0.42 21.12
CA GLY A 129 -2.24 0.19 21.92
C GLY A 129 -2.14 -1.07 22.79
N ALA A 130 -1.63 -2.17 22.23
CA ALA A 130 -1.36 -3.40 22.99
C ALA A 130 -0.33 -3.16 24.10
N GLY A 131 0.82 -2.52 23.81
CA GLY A 131 1.84 -2.16 24.79
C GLY A 131 1.40 -1.10 25.80
N ALA A 132 0.38 -0.30 25.47
CA ALA A 132 -0.26 0.62 26.39
C ALA A 132 -1.15 -0.08 27.44
N GLY A 133 -1.42 -1.38 27.29
CA GLY A 133 -2.37 -2.12 28.12
C GLY A 133 -3.82 -1.92 27.71
N LEU A 134 -4.08 -1.70 26.41
CA LEU A 134 -5.40 -1.49 25.82
C LEU A 134 -5.80 -2.66 24.88
N PRO A 135 -5.85 -3.93 25.40
CA PRO A 135 -6.03 -5.10 24.54
C PRO A 135 -7.35 -5.09 23.75
N VAL A 136 -8.43 -4.61 24.38
CA VAL A 136 -9.75 -4.54 23.70
C VAL A 136 -9.68 -3.56 22.54
N LEU A 137 -9.10 -2.38 22.74
CA LEU A 137 -9.02 -1.36 21.69
C LEU A 137 -8.11 -1.83 20.53
N ALA A 138 -6.97 -2.46 20.84
CA ALA A 138 -6.08 -3.03 19.85
C ALA A 138 -6.77 -4.12 19.01
N THR A 139 -7.53 -5.01 19.65
CA THR A 139 -8.29 -6.06 18.97
C THR A 139 -9.40 -5.49 18.09
N VAL A 140 -10.16 -4.51 18.60
CA VAL A 140 -11.21 -3.83 17.83
C VAL A 140 -10.61 -3.09 16.62
N ALA A 141 -9.50 -2.39 16.81
CA ALA A 141 -8.81 -1.71 15.72
C ALA A 141 -8.33 -2.71 14.64
N THR A 142 -7.86 -3.89 15.03
CA THR A 142 -7.50 -4.97 14.11
C THR A 142 -8.74 -5.47 13.34
N ALA A 143 -9.87 -5.66 14.01
CA ALA A 143 -11.11 -6.07 13.36
C ALA A 143 -11.58 -5.02 12.34
N ILE A 144 -11.55 -3.73 12.72
CA ILE A 144 -11.86 -2.62 11.80
C ILE A 144 -10.92 -2.61 10.60
N TYR A 145 -9.62 -2.83 10.82
CA TYR A 145 -8.65 -2.95 9.72
C TYR A 145 -9.10 -4.00 8.71
N PHE A 146 -9.48 -5.21 9.15
CA PHE A 146 -9.95 -6.27 8.25
C PHE A 146 -11.24 -5.89 7.52
N VAL A 147 -12.19 -5.25 8.19
CA VAL A 147 -13.42 -4.76 7.55
C VAL A 147 -13.09 -3.78 6.43
N VAL A 148 -12.17 -2.85 6.66
CA VAL A 148 -11.76 -1.86 5.65
C VAL A 148 -10.96 -2.53 4.52
N ALA A 149 -9.95 -3.34 4.86
CA ALA A 149 -9.04 -3.93 3.87
C ALA A 149 -9.73 -4.96 2.96
N THR A 150 -10.71 -5.71 3.48
CA THR A 150 -11.44 -6.74 2.71
C THR A 150 -12.81 -6.26 2.24
N GLY A 151 -13.56 -5.59 3.11
CA GLY A 151 -14.93 -5.17 2.84
C GLY A 151 -15.01 -4.11 1.75
N PHE A 152 -14.18 -3.09 1.79
CA PHE A 152 -14.21 -2.03 0.77
C PHE A 152 -13.71 -2.52 -0.59
N SER A 153 -12.80 -3.49 -0.65
CA SER A 153 -12.43 -4.14 -1.90
C SER A 153 -13.62 -4.86 -2.55
N TRP A 154 -14.42 -5.55 -1.74
CA TRP A 154 -15.64 -6.23 -2.20
C TRP A 154 -16.73 -5.24 -2.64
N VAL A 155 -16.92 -4.14 -1.90
CA VAL A 155 -17.85 -3.07 -2.28
C VAL A 155 -17.39 -2.40 -3.57
N GLY A 156 -16.10 -2.08 -3.69
CA GLY A 156 -15.52 -1.45 -4.87
C GLY A 156 -15.70 -2.27 -6.15
N SER A 157 -15.58 -3.61 -6.05
CA SER A 157 -15.80 -4.50 -7.20
C SER A 157 -17.27 -4.60 -7.64
N ARG A 158 -18.23 -4.19 -6.80
CA ARG A 158 -19.68 -4.20 -7.11
C ARG A 158 -20.23 -2.84 -7.51
N LEU A 159 -19.52 -1.78 -7.23
CA LEU A 159 -19.91 -0.45 -7.68
C LEU A 159 -19.52 -0.29 -9.17
N PRO A 160 -20.42 0.18 -10.04
CA PRO A 160 -20.16 0.37 -11.47
C PRO A 160 -19.20 1.57 -11.74
N LEU A 161 -18.38 1.93 -10.77
CA LEU A 161 -17.34 2.97 -10.87
C LEU A 161 -16.15 2.51 -11.74
N SER A 162 -16.07 1.23 -12.07
CA SER A 162 -14.99 0.63 -12.86
C SER A 162 -15.05 0.93 -14.36
N SER A 163 -16.06 1.68 -14.85
CA SER A 163 -16.12 2.06 -16.26
C SER A 163 -15.11 3.17 -16.66
N THR A 164 -14.30 3.63 -15.72
CA THR A 164 -13.24 4.64 -15.95
C THR A 164 -11.85 4.07 -15.72
N ALA A 165 -11.70 2.75 -15.60
CA ALA A 165 -10.38 2.14 -15.53
C ALA A 165 -9.63 2.41 -16.84
N ILE A 166 -8.50 3.09 -16.72
CA ILE A 166 -7.59 3.29 -17.85
C ILE A 166 -6.99 1.92 -18.20
N SER A 167 -7.27 1.47 -19.38
CA SER A 167 -6.73 0.22 -19.90
C SER A 167 -5.59 0.50 -20.88
N MET A 168 -4.56 -0.33 -20.83
CA MET A 168 -3.42 -0.22 -21.71
C MET A 168 -3.54 -1.25 -22.84
N LEU A 169 -3.45 -0.78 -24.09
CA LEU A 169 -3.39 -1.61 -25.27
C LEU A 169 -2.04 -1.41 -25.95
N ARG A 170 -1.29 -2.49 -26.16
CA ARG A 170 -0.07 -2.47 -26.97
C ARG A 170 -0.36 -3.08 -28.31
N VAL A 171 -0.06 -2.34 -29.35
CA VAL A 171 -0.28 -2.76 -30.73
C VAL A 171 1.03 -2.69 -31.51
N ARG A 172 1.38 -3.78 -32.20
CA ARG A 172 2.56 -3.84 -33.08
C ARG A 172 2.13 -3.84 -34.52
N TYR A 173 2.79 -3.02 -35.31
CA TYR A 173 2.56 -2.95 -36.76
C TYR A 173 3.82 -2.45 -37.49
N PRO A 174 4.00 -2.76 -38.80
CA PRO A 174 5.07 -2.21 -39.63
C PRO A 174 4.79 -0.74 -40.00
N ASP A 175 5.81 0.10 -39.82
CA ASP A 175 5.73 1.55 -40.08
C ASP A 175 5.42 1.88 -41.55
N GLY A 176 4.83 3.06 -41.79
CA GLY A 176 4.62 3.63 -43.10
C GLY A 176 3.30 3.29 -43.79
N LYS A 177 2.39 2.51 -43.17
CA LYS A 177 1.10 2.11 -43.79
C LYS A 177 -0.13 2.89 -43.27
N GLY A 178 0.07 3.91 -42.43
CA GLY A 178 -1.05 4.69 -41.86
C GLY A 178 -1.90 3.95 -40.80
N VAL A 179 -1.43 2.81 -40.33
CA VAL A 179 -2.12 1.91 -39.38
C VAL A 179 -2.49 2.66 -38.12
N LEU A 180 -1.62 3.56 -37.60
CA LEU A 180 -1.92 4.35 -36.40
C LEU A 180 -3.22 5.15 -36.53
N ARG A 181 -3.47 5.76 -37.69
CA ARG A 181 -4.71 6.51 -37.93
C ARG A 181 -5.94 5.61 -37.81
N GLU A 182 -5.86 4.42 -38.36
CA GLU A 182 -6.95 3.45 -38.34
C GLU A 182 -7.20 2.92 -36.94
N LEU A 183 -6.13 2.62 -36.19
CA LEU A 183 -6.21 2.25 -34.76
C LEU A 183 -6.94 3.32 -33.92
N LEU A 184 -6.57 4.60 -34.07
CA LEU A 184 -7.22 5.70 -33.36
C LEU A 184 -8.69 5.88 -33.77
N GLN A 185 -9.01 5.71 -35.05
CA GLN A 185 -10.39 5.78 -35.54
C GLN A 185 -11.26 4.65 -34.98
N VAL A 186 -10.79 3.42 -35.01
CA VAL A 186 -11.52 2.26 -34.47
C VAL A 186 -11.72 2.41 -32.96
N ALA A 187 -10.69 2.81 -32.20
CA ALA A 187 -10.81 3.03 -30.75
C ALA A 187 -11.86 4.11 -30.43
N THR A 188 -11.83 5.24 -31.16
CA THR A 188 -12.77 6.35 -30.94
C THR A 188 -14.19 5.96 -31.36
N ALA A 189 -14.35 5.25 -32.50
CA ALA A 189 -15.65 4.77 -33.00
C ALA A 189 -16.27 3.73 -32.03
N SER A 190 -15.46 2.95 -31.34
CA SER A 190 -15.89 2.00 -30.30
C SER A 190 -16.26 2.66 -28.96
N GLY A 191 -16.23 4.01 -28.89
CA GLY A 191 -16.64 4.77 -27.70
C GLY A 191 -15.57 4.87 -26.63
N PHE A 192 -14.30 4.63 -26.97
CA PHE A 192 -13.17 4.86 -26.08
C PHE A 192 -12.59 6.26 -26.27
N VAL A 193 -12.19 6.87 -25.16
CA VAL A 193 -11.38 8.09 -25.15
C VAL A 193 -9.92 7.68 -24.99
N ILE A 194 -9.05 8.30 -25.76
CA ILE A 194 -7.61 8.03 -25.73
C ILE A 194 -6.95 9.12 -24.90
N ASP A 195 -6.34 8.73 -23.79
CA ASP A 195 -5.68 9.65 -22.87
C ASP A 195 -4.23 9.91 -23.28
N GLU A 196 -3.52 8.85 -23.67
CA GLU A 196 -2.10 8.92 -24.02
C GLU A 196 -1.79 7.95 -25.17
N VAL A 197 -0.93 8.37 -26.06
CA VAL A 197 -0.36 7.55 -27.13
C VAL A 197 1.15 7.63 -27.03
N SER A 198 1.78 6.50 -26.73
CA SER A 198 3.23 6.38 -26.73
C SER A 198 3.67 5.46 -27.86
N THR A 199 4.68 5.88 -28.61
CA THR A 199 5.17 5.13 -29.76
C THR A 199 6.64 4.78 -29.55
N GLU A 200 6.98 3.50 -29.66
CA GLU A 200 8.34 3.00 -29.59
C GLU A 200 8.68 2.28 -30.91
N VAL A 201 9.77 2.67 -31.54
CA VAL A 201 10.24 2.02 -32.77
C VAL A 201 11.14 0.85 -32.38
N LEU A 202 10.66 -0.36 -32.63
CA LEU A 202 11.43 -1.60 -32.47
C LEU A 202 12.34 -1.78 -33.69
N GLY A 203 13.40 -0.96 -33.79
CA GLY A 203 14.35 -1.05 -34.88
C GLY A 203 15.24 -2.27 -34.75
N HIS A 204 15.46 -3.01 -35.84
CA HIS A 204 16.62 -3.87 -35.99
C HIS A 204 17.84 -2.98 -35.89
N ARG A 205 18.67 -3.15 -34.84
CA ARG A 205 20.03 -2.58 -34.81
C ARG A 205 20.78 -3.07 -36.05
N HIS A 206 20.79 -2.28 -37.12
CA HIS A 206 21.78 -2.46 -38.16
C HIS A 206 23.16 -2.17 -37.52
N ARG A 207 24.13 -3.02 -37.82
CA ARG A 207 25.53 -3.00 -37.31
C ARG A 207 26.31 -1.73 -37.73
N ASP A 208 25.68 -0.77 -38.37
CA ASP A 208 26.29 0.42 -38.97
C ASP A 208 25.96 1.75 -38.32
N GLY A 209 25.49 1.77 -37.06
CA GLY A 209 25.47 3.02 -36.26
C GLY A 209 24.59 4.16 -36.77
N SER A 210 23.68 3.94 -37.71
CA SER A 210 22.70 4.93 -38.16
C SER A 210 21.34 4.65 -37.51
N ASP A 211 20.94 5.47 -36.55
CA ASP A 211 19.59 5.53 -35.99
C ASP A 211 18.63 6.10 -37.04
N GLY A 212 18.21 5.29 -37.98
CA GLY A 212 17.24 5.63 -39.01
C GLY A 212 16.18 4.53 -39.10
N ALA A 213 14.91 4.87 -38.89
CA ALA A 213 13.78 3.98 -39.22
C ALA A 213 13.78 3.71 -40.73
N GLY A 214 14.31 2.56 -41.14
CA GLY A 214 14.21 2.11 -42.52
C GLY A 214 12.77 1.67 -42.84
N PRO A 215 12.36 1.66 -44.15
CA PRO A 215 11.06 1.17 -44.55
C PRO A 215 10.91 -0.29 -44.14
N GLY A 216 9.97 -0.58 -43.22
CA GLY A 216 9.72 -1.90 -42.64
C GLY A 216 10.10 -2.05 -41.14
N ALA A 217 10.46 -0.98 -40.45
CA ALA A 217 10.63 -1.00 -39.03
C ALA A 217 9.31 -1.36 -38.32
N THR A 218 9.35 -2.25 -37.35
CA THR A 218 8.16 -2.56 -36.55
C THR A 218 8.01 -1.50 -35.44
N VAL A 219 6.83 -0.93 -35.38
CA VAL A 219 6.44 0.07 -34.36
C VAL A 219 5.56 -0.59 -33.32
N GLU A 220 5.85 -0.35 -32.06
CA GLU A 220 4.98 -0.67 -30.95
C GLU A 220 4.32 0.62 -30.46
N VAL A 221 2.99 0.65 -30.50
CA VAL A 221 2.19 1.75 -29.95
C VAL A 221 1.50 1.29 -28.70
N THR A 222 1.66 2.06 -27.64
CA THR A 222 0.93 1.90 -26.39
C THR A 222 -0.18 2.95 -26.33
N LEU A 223 -1.42 2.50 -26.28
CA LEU A 223 -2.61 3.32 -26.17
C LEU A 223 -3.15 3.20 -24.72
N HIS A 224 -3.27 4.31 -24.05
CA HIS A 224 -4.01 4.41 -22.80
C HIS A 224 -5.43 4.86 -23.12
N VAL A 225 -6.40 3.97 -22.91
CA VAL A 225 -7.79 4.22 -23.27
C VAL A 225 -8.71 4.04 -22.07
N HIS A 226 -9.77 4.82 -22.01
CA HIS A 226 -10.87 4.62 -21.08
C HIS A 226 -12.22 4.67 -21.82
N GLY A 227 -13.16 3.82 -21.41
CA GLY A 227 -14.46 3.73 -22.05
C GLY A 227 -15.40 2.80 -21.31
N LYS A 228 -16.67 2.76 -21.73
CA LYS A 228 -17.70 1.89 -21.13
C LYS A 228 -17.75 0.50 -21.78
N ALA A 229 -17.15 0.34 -22.95
CA ALA A 229 -17.15 -0.92 -23.68
C ALA A 229 -16.04 -1.86 -23.17
N SER A 230 -16.11 -3.12 -23.55
CA SER A 230 -15.10 -4.12 -23.17
C SER A 230 -13.78 -3.87 -23.90
N VAL A 231 -12.68 -3.78 -23.15
CA VAL A 231 -11.33 -3.63 -23.74
C VAL A 231 -10.94 -4.85 -24.58
N ASN A 232 -11.46 -6.03 -24.23
CA ASN A 232 -11.21 -7.24 -25.02
C ASN A 232 -11.88 -7.17 -26.40
N ASP A 233 -13.07 -6.56 -26.49
CA ASP A 233 -13.75 -6.36 -27.76
C ASP A 233 -13.01 -5.32 -28.63
N LEU A 234 -12.47 -4.28 -27.99
CA LEU A 234 -11.61 -3.32 -28.68
C LEU A 234 -10.32 -4.00 -29.16
N ALA A 235 -9.67 -4.81 -28.34
CA ALA A 235 -8.46 -5.53 -28.73
C ALA A 235 -8.72 -6.47 -29.92
N ALA A 236 -9.88 -7.15 -29.94
CA ALA A 236 -10.31 -7.97 -31.05
C ALA A 236 -10.50 -7.13 -32.32
N ALA A 237 -11.22 -6.01 -32.24
CA ALA A 237 -11.44 -5.11 -33.39
C ALA A 237 -10.12 -4.53 -33.94
N LEU A 238 -9.18 -4.18 -33.05
CA LEU A 238 -7.86 -3.68 -33.45
C LEU A 238 -7.00 -4.77 -34.11
N SER A 239 -7.18 -6.03 -33.75
CA SER A 239 -6.45 -7.15 -34.36
C SER A 239 -6.93 -7.48 -35.79
N GLU A 240 -8.13 -7.05 -36.16
CA GLU A 240 -8.69 -7.23 -37.52
C GLU A 240 -8.17 -6.18 -38.53
N ILE A 241 -7.49 -5.12 -38.06
CA ILE A 241 -6.94 -4.08 -38.89
C ILE A 241 -5.79 -4.64 -39.74
N GLY A 242 -5.87 -4.44 -41.05
CA GLY A 242 -4.85 -4.91 -41.99
C GLY A 242 -3.47 -4.29 -41.72
N GLY A 243 -2.51 -5.12 -41.36
CA GLY A 243 -1.13 -4.70 -41.03
C GLY A 243 -0.82 -4.65 -39.55
N VAL A 244 -1.72 -5.04 -38.68
CA VAL A 244 -1.45 -5.25 -37.27
C VAL A 244 -0.87 -6.65 -37.05
N ASP A 245 0.32 -6.73 -36.43
CA ASP A 245 1.00 -7.99 -36.17
C ASP A 245 0.59 -8.62 -34.85
N ALA A 246 0.34 -7.80 -33.82
CA ALA A 246 -0.06 -8.25 -32.49
C ALA A 246 -0.79 -7.15 -31.72
N VAL A 247 -1.80 -7.55 -30.93
CA VAL A 247 -2.50 -6.71 -29.97
C VAL A 247 -2.44 -7.39 -28.60
N VAL A 248 -1.97 -6.66 -27.59
CA VAL A 248 -1.93 -7.14 -26.20
C VAL A 248 -2.74 -6.15 -25.36
N ALA A 249 -3.82 -6.63 -24.77
CA ALA A 249 -4.58 -5.88 -23.78
C ALA A 249 -4.00 -6.19 -22.38
N GLY A 250 -3.69 -5.15 -21.62
CA GLY A 250 -3.23 -5.25 -20.24
C GLY A 250 -3.94 -4.23 -19.37
N ASP A 251 -4.22 -4.62 -18.14
CA ASP A 251 -4.57 -3.63 -17.11
C ASP A 251 -3.31 -2.84 -16.75
N VAL A 252 -3.41 -1.51 -16.63
CA VAL A 252 -2.29 -0.64 -16.19
C VAL A 252 -1.68 -1.14 -14.87
N HIS A 253 -2.44 -1.92 -14.10
CA HIS A 253 -2.03 -2.49 -12.82
C HIS A 253 -1.33 -3.86 -12.91
N ALA A 254 -1.31 -4.53 -14.07
CA ALA A 254 -0.82 -5.91 -14.20
C ALA A 254 0.57 -6.05 -14.85
N ILE A 255 1.16 -4.98 -15.39
CA ILE A 255 2.38 -5.08 -16.23
C ILE A 255 3.65 -4.58 -15.51
N ASP A 256 3.52 -4.08 -14.29
CA ASP A 256 4.65 -3.56 -13.47
C ASP A 256 4.88 -4.39 -12.18
N GLU A 257 4.63 -5.70 -12.19
CA GLU A 257 5.12 -6.64 -11.16
C GLU A 257 6.41 -7.34 -11.61
#